data_478cf41917a535b513f9ecc356d8e351
#
_entry.id   478cf41917a535b513f9ecc356d8e351
#
_cell.length_a   1.000
_cell.length_b   1.000
_cell.length_c   1.000
_cell.angle_alpha   90.00
_cell.angle_beta   90.00
_cell.angle_gamma   90.00
#
_symmetry.space_group_name_H-M   'P 1'
#
loop_
_entity.id
_entity.type
_entity.pdbx_description
1 polymer ?
#
loop_
_entity_poly.entity_id
_entity_poly.type
_entity_poly.pdbx_seq_one_letter_code
_entity_poly.pdbx_strand_id
1 'polypeptide(L)'
;SQYILANLENEDVVVLDCRSQAEYAGLDLRSARGGHIPGAANMDWVLAMDPNNSGRIKPSEELKKILKNLGITEDKEVIVHCQTHHRSSHTYIVLKHLGFEKIRGYDGSWSDWGNDPNLPIEN
;
A
#
# COMPACT_ATOMS: atom_id res chain seq x y z
N SER A 1 -7.15 -12.03 -0.60
CA SER A 1 -6.69 -12.14 0.79
C SER A 1 -5.82 -13.37 1.05
N GLN A 2 -6.19 -14.51 0.46
CA GLN A 2 -5.42 -15.75 0.66
C GLN A 2 -3.98 -15.64 0.18
N TYR A 3 -3.75 -14.98 -0.95
CA TYR A 3 -2.40 -14.79 -1.47
C TYR A 3 -1.54 -13.97 -0.52
N ILE A 4 -2.10 -12.88 0.02
CA ILE A 4 -1.39 -12.03 0.98
C ILE A 4 -1.12 -12.80 2.26
N LEU A 5 -2.13 -13.51 2.78
CA LEU A 5 -1.98 -14.30 4.00
C LEU A 5 -0.87 -15.34 3.87
N ALA A 6 -0.78 -16.01 2.72
CA ALA A 6 0.25 -17.01 2.44
C ALA A 6 1.66 -16.41 2.33
N ASN A 7 1.78 -15.11 2.07
CA ASN A 7 3.06 -14.43 1.82
C ASN A 7 3.45 -13.41 2.91
N LEU A 8 2.78 -13.39 4.05
CA LEU A 8 3.06 -12.41 5.11
C LEU A 8 4.52 -12.43 5.60
N GLU A 9 5.17 -13.59 5.56
CA GLU A 9 6.56 -13.76 6.00
C GLU A 9 7.55 -13.83 4.83
N ASN A 10 7.08 -13.68 3.60
CA ASN A 10 7.92 -13.73 2.42
C ASN A 10 8.61 -12.37 2.20
N GLU A 11 9.92 -12.33 2.33
CA GLU A 11 10.70 -11.09 2.18
C GLU A 11 10.67 -10.51 0.76
N ASP A 12 10.34 -11.31 -0.25
CA ASP A 12 10.25 -10.87 -1.63
C ASP A 12 8.89 -10.25 -1.98
N VAL A 13 7.94 -10.28 -1.06
CA VAL A 13 6.59 -9.72 -1.23
C VAL A 13 6.37 -8.64 -0.18
N VAL A 14 6.03 -7.44 -0.65
CA VAL A 14 5.76 -6.28 0.21
C VAL A 14 4.32 -5.82 -0.01
N VAL A 15 3.58 -5.61 1.07
CA VAL A 15 2.26 -5.00 1.01
C VAL A 15 2.43 -3.49 1.24
N LEU A 16 1.91 -2.69 0.32
CA LEU A 16 1.93 -1.24 0.43
C LEU A 16 0.52 -0.73 0.69
N ASP A 17 0.32 -0.19 1.88
CA ASP A 17 -0.94 0.40 2.31
C ASP A 17 -0.95 1.87 1.88
N CYS A 18 -1.87 2.22 0.97
CA CYS A 18 -1.98 3.55 0.40
C CYS A 18 -2.99 4.45 1.13
N ARG A 19 -3.48 3.99 2.29
CA ARG A 19 -4.38 4.78 3.12
C ARG A 19 -3.62 5.86 3.89
N SER A 20 -4.36 6.72 4.58
CA SER A 20 -3.75 7.71 5.47
C SER A 20 -3.02 7.03 6.62
N GLN A 21 -2.08 7.76 7.23
CA GLN A 21 -1.35 7.28 8.39
C GLN A 21 -2.31 6.96 9.56
N ALA A 22 -3.37 7.75 9.74
CA ALA A 22 -4.35 7.51 10.78
C ALA A 22 -5.11 6.20 10.58
N GLU A 23 -5.49 5.89 9.34
CA GLU A 23 -6.13 4.61 9.01
C GLU A 23 -5.19 3.44 9.27
N TYR A 24 -3.94 3.57 8.84
CA TYR A 24 -2.89 2.55 9.00
C TYR A 24 -2.61 2.26 10.49
N ALA A 25 -2.58 3.29 11.32
CA ALA A 25 -2.32 3.16 12.75
C ALA A 25 -3.54 2.71 13.56
N GLY A 26 -4.71 2.56 12.94
CA GLY A 26 -5.93 2.16 13.63
C GLY A 26 -6.67 3.30 14.32
N LEU A 27 -6.31 4.55 14.03
CA LEU A 27 -6.92 5.74 14.65
C LEU A 27 -8.17 6.21 13.90
N ASP A 28 -8.29 5.85 12.62
CA ASP A 28 -9.44 6.18 11.78
C ASP A 28 -10.06 4.86 11.28
N LEU A 29 -11.21 4.49 11.86
CA LEU A 29 -11.88 3.22 11.56
C LEU A 29 -12.82 3.38 10.37
N ARG A 30 -12.57 2.62 9.29
CA ARG A 30 -13.41 2.56 8.10
C ARG A 30 -13.98 1.16 7.85
N SER A 31 -13.66 0.22 8.72
CA SER A 31 -14.12 -1.16 8.70
C SER A 31 -14.36 -1.61 10.13
N ALA A 32 -14.75 -2.85 10.34
CA ALA A 32 -15.03 -3.39 11.67
C ALA A 32 -13.81 -3.32 12.60
N ARG A 33 -12.60 -3.41 12.02
CA ARG A 33 -11.34 -3.35 12.76
C ARG A 33 -10.42 -2.28 12.17
N GLY A 34 -9.60 -1.65 13.00
CA GLY A 34 -8.57 -0.71 12.59
C GLY A 34 -7.20 -1.37 12.52
N GLY A 35 -6.20 -0.60 12.05
CA GLY A 35 -4.84 -1.10 11.92
C GLY A 35 -4.50 -1.42 10.48
N HIS A 36 -3.57 -2.37 10.27
CA HIS A 36 -3.09 -2.70 8.94
C HIS A 36 -2.70 -4.19 8.84
N ILE A 37 -2.46 -4.64 7.62
CA ILE A 37 -1.96 -5.99 7.36
C ILE A 37 -0.57 -6.12 7.98
N PRO A 38 -0.28 -7.21 8.73
CA PRO A 38 1.03 -7.37 9.37
C PRO A 38 2.18 -7.21 8.38
N GLY A 39 3.16 -6.38 8.75
CA GLY A 39 4.34 -6.12 7.93
C GLY A 39 4.13 -5.15 6.78
N ALA A 40 2.92 -4.64 6.57
CA ALA A 40 2.65 -3.68 5.50
C ALA A 40 3.36 -2.35 5.74
N ALA A 41 3.93 -1.78 4.67
CA ALA A 41 4.44 -0.41 4.69
C ALA A 41 3.29 0.56 4.41
N ASN A 42 3.42 1.79 4.87
CA ASN A 42 2.42 2.83 4.63
C ASN A 42 3.00 3.97 3.79
N MET A 43 2.34 4.28 2.68
CA MET A 43 2.58 5.48 1.90
C MET A 43 1.23 6.00 1.45
N ASP A 44 0.73 7.04 2.12
CA ASP A 44 -0.50 7.70 1.70
C ASP A 44 -0.39 8.08 0.22
N TRP A 45 -1.39 7.76 -0.57
CA TRP A 45 -1.37 7.97 -2.01
C TRP A 45 -1.06 9.41 -2.42
N VAL A 46 -1.40 10.39 -1.58
CA VAL A 46 -1.10 11.81 -1.84
C VAL A 46 0.39 12.11 -1.80
N LEU A 47 1.20 11.27 -1.14
CA LEU A 47 2.65 11.45 -1.10
C LEU A 47 3.32 11.25 -2.46
N ALA A 48 2.65 10.59 -3.39
CA ALA A 48 3.14 10.43 -4.75
C ALA A 48 2.95 11.71 -5.59
N MET A 49 2.12 12.64 -5.11
CA MET A 49 1.83 13.89 -5.81
C MET A 49 2.83 14.98 -5.41
N ASP A 50 3.16 15.85 -6.37
CA ASP A 50 4.02 17.00 -6.10
C ASP A 50 3.19 18.12 -5.46
N PRO A 51 3.48 18.53 -4.22
CA PRO A 51 2.70 19.58 -3.54
C PRO A 51 2.87 20.95 -4.19
N ASN A 52 3.95 21.17 -4.96
CA ASN A 52 4.22 22.43 -5.64
C ASN A 52 3.67 22.47 -7.06
N ASN A 53 3.28 21.33 -7.61
CA ASN A 53 2.72 21.18 -8.97
C ASN A 53 1.45 20.37 -8.89
N SER A 54 0.35 21.03 -8.60
CA SER A 54 -0.97 20.39 -8.44
C SER A 54 -1.31 19.50 -9.64
N GLY A 55 -1.69 18.26 -9.37
CA GLY A 55 -2.06 17.27 -10.38
C GLY A 55 -0.88 16.56 -11.02
N ARG A 56 0.35 16.82 -10.60
CA ARG A 56 1.54 16.15 -11.11
C ARG A 56 2.11 15.17 -10.09
N ILE A 57 2.77 14.12 -10.59
CA ILE A 57 3.48 13.13 -9.78
C ILE A 57 4.86 13.70 -9.45
N LYS A 58 5.38 13.39 -8.27
CA LYS A 58 6.76 13.72 -7.88
C LYS A 58 7.76 13.12 -8.87
N PRO A 59 8.97 13.72 -9.01
CA PRO A 59 10.01 13.15 -9.86
C PRO A 59 10.32 11.69 -9.50
N SER A 60 10.61 10.87 -10.51
CA SER A 60 10.84 9.43 -10.35
C SER A 60 11.92 9.11 -9.32
N GLU A 61 13.01 9.86 -9.29
CA GLU A 61 14.11 9.65 -8.35
C GLU A 61 13.68 9.86 -6.90
N GLU A 62 12.84 10.88 -6.66
CA GLU A 62 12.31 11.17 -5.33
C GLU A 62 11.36 10.07 -4.85
N LEU A 63 10.47 9.60 -5.73
CA LEU A 63 9.55 8.50 -5.41
C LEU A 63 10.29 7.20 -5.13
N LYS A 64 11.30 6.86 -5.94
CA LYS A 64 12.12 5.67 -5.73
C LYS A 64 12.86 5.72 -4.39
N LYS A 65 13.32 6.90 -3.99
CA LYS A 65 13.98 7.10 -2.70
C LYS A 65 13.01 6.87 -1.54
N ILE A 66 11.78 7.39 -1.63
CA ILE A 66 10.75 7.18 -0.62
C ILE A 66 10.44 5.68 -0.50
N LEU A 67 10.25 5.00 -1.61
CA LEU A 67 9.94 3.57 -1.64
C LEU A 67 11.10 2.75 -1.07
N LYS A 68 12.34 3.07 -1.43
CA LYS A 68 13.52 2.38 -0.91
C LYS A 68 13.62 2.51 0.61
N ASN A 69 13.29 3.67 1.16
CA ASN A 69 13.27 3.89 2.61
C ASN A 69 12.21 3.05 3.31
N LEU A 70 11.17 2.63 2.59
CA LEU A 70 10.13 1.72 3.07
C LEU A 70 10.47 0.24 2.84
N GLY A 71 11.64 -0.04 2.27
CA GLY A 71 12.03 -1.41 1.93
C GLY A 71 11.46 -1.93 0.62
N ILE A 72 10.97 -1.03 -0.24
CA ILE A 72 10.33 -1.40 -1.50
C ILE A 72 11.29 -1.12 -2.66
N THR A 73 11.75 -2.18 -3.31
CA THR A 73 12.65 -2.11 -4.47
C THR A 73 12.04 -2.86 -5.65
N GLU A 74 12.56 -2.60 -6.85
CA GLU A 74 11.98 -3.13 -8.10
C GLU A 74 12.05 -4.66 -8.22
N ASP A 75 12.92 -5.31 -7.46
CA ASP A 75 13.05 -6.76 -7.43
C ASP A 75 11.95 -7.45 -6.61
N LYS A 76 11.20 -6.70 -5.81
CA LYS A 76 10.15 -7.24 -4.97
C LYS A 76 8.79 -7.19 -5.65
N GLU A 77 7.91 -8.12 -5.25
CA GLU A 77 6.50 -8.05 -5.61
C GLU A 77 5.80 -7.09 -4.65
N VAL A 78 5.12 -6.09 -5.19
CA VAL A 78 4.41 -5.08 -4.40
C VAL A 78 2.91 -5.28 -4.55
N ILE A 79 2.23 -5.46 -3.42
CA ILE A 79 0.77 -5.58 -3.38
C ILE A 79 0.23 -4.28 -2.80
N VAL A 80 -0.53 -3.53 -3.60
CA VAL A 80 -1.07 -2.23 -3.20
C VAL A 80 -2.54 -2.36 -2.80
N HIS A 81 -2.93 -1.68 -1.73
CA HIS A 81 -4.32 -1.61 -1.31
C HIS A 81 -4.61 -0.29 -0.59
N CYS A 82 -5.89 0.01 -0.45
CA CYS A 82 -6.37 1.11 0.38
C CYS A 82 -7.66 0.66 1.09
N GLN A 83 -8.66 1.51 1.25
CA GLN A 83 -9.95 1.05 1.82
C GLN A 83 -10.73 0.20 0.82
N THR A 84 -10.87 0.68 -0.43
CA THR A 84 -11.63 0.01 -1.51
C THR A 84 -10.88 -0.03 -2.84
N HIS A 85 -9.57 0.11 -2.83
CA HIS A 85 -8.67 0.09 -4.00
C HIS A 85 -8.87 1.27 -4.98
N HIS A 86 -9.48 2.39 -4.58
CA HIS A 86 -9.51 3.59 -5.42
C HIS A 86 -8.19 4.35 -5.34
N ARG A 87 -7.72 4.62 -4.12
CA ARG A 87 -6.44 5.32 -3.89
C ARG A 87 -5.26 4.47 -4.33
N SER A 88 -5.29 3.18 -4.08
CA SER A 88 -4.20 2.27 -4.44
C SER A 88 -4.10 2.01 -5.94
N SER A 89 -5.19 2.18 -6.70
CA SER A 89 -5.11 2.08 -8.15
C SER A 89 -4.25 3.18 -8.76
N HIS A 90 -4.28 4.38 -8.17
CA HIS A 90 -3.37 5.47 -8.54
C HIS A 90 -1.92 5.08 -8.27
N THR A 91 -1.62 4.56 -7.08
CA THR A 91 -0.28 4.12 -6.71
C THR A 91 0.20 2.96 -7.60
N TYR A 92 -0.69 2.06 -7.99
CA TYR A 92 -0.38 0.99 -8.94
C TYR A 92 0.16 1.56 -10.25
N ILE A 93 -0.52 2.57 -10.81
CA ILE A 93 -0.10 3.22 -12.05
C ILE A 93 1.25 3.91 -11.87
N VAL A 94 1.45 4.61 -10.76
CA VAL A 94 2.71 5.29 -10.43
C VAL A 94 3.87 4.28 -10.38
N LEU A 95 3.71 3.18 -9.68
CA LEU A 95 4.74 2.14 -9.59
C LEU A 95 5.09 1.56 -10.95
N LYS A 96 4.07 1.33 -11.78
CA LYS A 96 4.29 0.83 -13.14
C LYS A 96 5.10 1.81 -13.97
N HIS A 97 4.82 3.11 -13.84
CA HIS A 97 5.59 4.17 -14.50
C HIS A 97 7.05 4.22 -14.03
N LEU A 98 7.30 3.87 -12.76
CA LEU A 98 8.66 3.83 -12.19
C LEU A 98 9.46 2.59 -12.59
N GLY A 99 8.85 1.65 -13.32
CA GLY A 99 9.54 0.45 -13.78
C GLY A 99 9.33 -0.80 -12.93
N PHE A 100 8.44 -0.75 -11.95
CA PHE A 100 8.07 -1.92 -11.18
C PHE A 100 7.23 -2.87 -12.04
N GLU A 101 7.67 -4.12 -12.19
CA GLU A 101 6.99 -5.10 -13.04
C GLU A 101 6.11 -6.06 -12.23
N LYS A 102 6.46 -6.31 -10.98
CA LYS A 102 5.74 -7.25 -10.11
C LYS A 102 4.81 -6.49 -9.17
N ILE A 103 3.70 -5.99 -9.74
CA ILE A 103 2.72 -5.23 -8.98
C ILE A 103 1.37 -5.95 -9.01
N ARG A 104 0.72 -6.03 -7.85
CA ARG A 104 -0.65 -6.54 -7.74
C ARG A 104 -1.51 -5.53 -7.02
N GLY A 105 -2.77 -5.39 -7.46
CA GLY A 105 -3.77 -4.63 -6.73
C GLY A 105 -4.64 -5.58 -5.92
N TYR A 106 -4.85 -5.27 -4.65
CA TYR A 106 -5.79 -6.01 -3.81
C TYR A 106 -7.14 -5.31 -3.83
N ASP A 107 -8.04 -5.76 -4.69
CA ASP A 107 -9.34 -5.12 -4.93
C ASP A 107 -10.21 -5.05 -3.67
N GLY A 108 -10.21 -6.10 -2.86
CA GLY A 108 -10.96 -6.12 -1.61
C GLY A 108 -10.44 -5.11 -0.61
N SER A 109 -9.15 -4.85 -0.62
CA SER A 109 -8.47 -3.86 0.22
C SER A 109 -8.85 -4.01 1.70
N TRP A 110 -8.82 -2.92 2.45
CA TRP A 110 -9.15 -2.99 3.88
C TRP A 110 -10.62 -3.29 4.15
N SER A 111 -11.52 -2.96 3.20
CA SER A 111 -12.94 -3.31 3.34
C SER A 111 -13.15 -4.83 3.42
N ASP A 112 -12.27 -5.62 2.81
CA ASP A 112 -12.25 -7.08 2.91
C ASP A 112 -11.45 -7.54 4.14
N TRP A 113 -10.18 -7.14 4.23
CA TRP A 113 -9.26 -7.58 5.29
C TRP A 113 -9.71 -7.14 6.69
N GLY A 114 -10.07 -5.87 6.85
CA GLY A 114 -10.46 -5.29 8.14
C GLY A 114 -11.81 -5.77 8.65
N ASN A 115 -12.65 -6.34 7.80
CA ASN A 115 -13.96 -6.88 8.18
C ASN A 115 -13.94 -8.40 8.37
N ASP A 116 -12.85 -9.08 8.07
CA ASP A 116 -12.73 -10.52 8.28
C ASP A 116 -12.04 -10.80 9.62
N PRO A 117 -12.77 -11.34 10.62
CA PRO A 117 -12.21 -11.59 11.95
C PRO A 117 -11.15 -12.68 11.98
N ASN A 118 -11.01 -13.46 10.92
CA ASN A 118 -10.03 -14.54 10.83
C ASN A 118 -8.67 -14.07 10.30
N LEU A 119 -8.57 -12.83 9.79
CA LEU A 119 -7.32 -12.30 9.25
C LEU A 119 -6.56 -11.49 10.31
N PRO A 120 -5.22 -11.64 10.37
CA PRO A 120 -4.41 -10.91 11.37
C PRO A 120 -4.30 -9.43 11.05
N ILE A 121 -4.12 -8.60 12.10
CA ILE A 121 -3.88 -7.16 11.95
C ILE A 121 -2.78 -6.70 12.90
N GLU A 122 -2.15 -5.58 12.56
CA GLU A 122 -1.21 -4.84 13.42
C GLU A 122 -1.70 -3.39 13.56
N ASN A 123 -1.30 -2.76 14.66
CA ASN A 123 -1.60 -1.34 14.88
C ASN A 123 -0.33 -0.51 14.89
#